data_338f12a928af65c952d28870947e9148
#
_entry.id   338f12a928af65c952d28870947e9148
#
_cell.length_a   1.000
_cell.length_b   1.000
_cell.length_c   1.000
_cell.angle_alpha   90.00
_cell.angle_beta   90.00
_cell.angle_gamma   90.00
#
_symmetry.space_group_name_H-M   'P 1'
#
loop_
_entity.id
_entity.type
_entity.pdbx_description
1 polymer ?
#
loop_
_entity_poly.entity_id
_entity_poly.type
_entity_poly.pdbx_seq_one_letter_code
_entity_poly.pdbx_strand_id
1 'polypeptide(L)'
;VNAYSPDAIQAETISITGHGGDEIEAYRAIPLAEGARGSVVWIHHMPGYDRETKEFVRRLAVAGYQAVAPNLYSREAPGAAPDDAAAAARAAGGVPDDRLVGDVAGAVEHLGSLPGANGKFGVIGHCSGGRHAFLAACSLTFDAAVDCYGAFIVEDAPEGMPKTMQPILGLAAGLSCPMLGLFGAEDRFPSPDGVATLDAELTRLGKPHEFHSYAGAGHSFFSVDRPAYRPEAAVDGWRRIDAFFATHLKG
;
A
#
# COMPACT_ATOMS: atom_id res chain seq x y z
N VAL A 1 26.54 -18.20 13.73
CA VAL A 1 27.08 -16.88 13.34
C VAL A 1 26.36 -16.47 12.07
N ASN A 2 25.54 -15.43 12.14
CA ASN A 2 24.83 -14.93 10.99
C ASN A 2 25.85 -14.39 9.97
N ALA A 3 25.88 -14.94 8.78
CA ALA A 3 26.85 -14.59 7.74
C ALA A 3 26.49 -13.29 6.98
N TYR A 4 25.30 -12.73 7.26
CA TYR A 4 24.77 -11.59 6.53
C TYR A 4 24.82 -10.30 7.36
N SER A 5 25.03 -9.16 6.68
CA SER A 5 24.84 -7.84 7.26
C SER A 5 23.38 -7.65 7.72
N PRO A 6 23.10 -6.89 8.81
CA PRO A 6 21.73 -6.65 9.30
C PRO A 6 20.79 -6.04 8.26
N ASP A 7 21.33 -5.33 7.28
CA ASP A 7 20.61 -4.69 6.17
C ASP A 7 20.62 -5.49 4.87
N ALA A 8 21.21 -6.70 4.87
CA ALA A 8 21.20 -7.58 3.70
C ALA A 8 19.79 -8.11 3.44
N ILE A 9 19.34 -8.02 2.21
CA ILE A 9 18.01 -8.46 1.77
C ILE A 9 18.11 -9.40 0.57
N GLN A 10 17.11 -10.28 0.44
CA GLN A 10 16.81 -10.98 -0.80
C GLN A 10 15.58 -10.34 -1.42
N ALA A 11 15.67 -9.98 -2.71
CA ALA A 11 14.55 -9.37 -3.43
C ALA A 11 14.40 -10.01 -4.81
N GLU A 12 13.18 -10.41 -5.15
CA GLU A 12 12.89 -11.18 -6.36
C GLU A 12 11.43 -11.05 -6.79
N THR A 13 11.18 -11.32 -8.07
CA THR A 13 9.84 -11.55 -8.59
C THR A 13 9.46 -13.01 -8.34
N ILE A 14 8.28 -13.22 -7.80
CA ILE A 14 7.71 -14.53 -7.45
C ILE A 14 6.31 -14.66 -8.03
N SER A 15 5.74 -15.86 -7.93
CA SER A 15 4.32 -16.11 -8.13
C SER A 15 3.66 -16.38 -6.78
N ILE A 16 2.45 -15.87 -6.60
CA ILE A 16 1.60 -16.12 -5.43
C ILE A 16 0.19 -16.47 -5.89
N THR A 17 -0.57 -17.13 -5.03
CA THR A 17 -1.99 -17.38 -5.27
C THR A 17 -2.80 -16.13 -4.92
N GLY A 18 -3.53 -15.57 -5.87
CA GLY A 18 -4.42 -14.42 -5.72
C GLY A 18 -5.89 -14.81 -5.63
N HIS A 19 -6.75 -13.83 -5.95
CA HIS A 19 -8.20 -13.98 -5.96
C HIS A 19 -8.65 -15.16 -6.83
N GLY A 20 -9.60 -15.94 -6.33
CA GLY A 20 -10.18 -17.07 -7.05
C GLY A 20 -9.24 -18.26 -7.26
N GLY A 21 -8.05 -18.24 -6.67
CA GLY A 21 -7.02 -19.26 -6.85
C GLY A 21 -6.10 -18.99 -8.05
N ASP A 22 -6.19 -17.83 -8.67
CA ASP A 22 -5.34 -17.43 -9.79
C ASP A 22 -3.89 -17.27 -9.36
N GLU A 23 -2.97 -17.70 -10.23
CA GLU A 23 -1.55 -17.41 -10.07
C GLU A 23 -1.24 -16.01 -10.58
N ILE A 24 -0.69 -15.15 -9.71
CA ILE A 24 -0.32 -13.77 -10.04
C ILE A 24 1.14 -13.48 -9.71
N GLU A 25 1.77 -12.61 -10.48
CA GLU A 25 3.09 -12.11 -10.21
C GLU A 25 3.09 -11.21 -8.96
N ALA A 26 4.15 -11.29 -8.17
CA ALA A 26 4.39 -10.38 -7.05
C ALA A 26 5.89 -10.09 -6.90
N TYR A 27 6.24 -8.95 -6.33
CA TYR A 27 7.61 -8.63 -5.95
C TYR A 27 7.77 -8.78 -4.44
N ARG A 28 8.71 -9.62 -4.03
CA ARG A 28 9.02 -9.89 -2.63
C ARG A 28 10.40 -9.36 -2.28
N ALA A 29 10.53 -8.78 -1.09
CA ALA A 29 11.83 -8.53 -0.47
C ALA A 29 11.80 -8.93 1.00
N ILE A 30 12.82 -9.66 1.45
CA ILE A 30 12.95 -10.16 2.82
C ILE A 30 14.34 -9.89 3.38
N PRO A 31 14.48 -9.54 4.68
CA PRO A 31 15.78 -9.49 5.34
C PRO A 31 16.42 -10.88 5.41
N LEU A 32 17.73 -10.94 5.21
CA LEU A 32 18.51 -12.20 5.35
C LEU A 32 18.95 -12.45 6.79
N ALA A 33 18.94 -11.43 7.65
CA ALA A 33 19.22 -11.61 9.08
C ALA A 33 18.14 -12.48 9.72
N GLU A 34 18.48 -13.32 10.70
CA GLU A 34 17.54 -14.16 11.44
C GLU A 34 16.66 -13.34 12.41
N GLY A 35 15.48 -13.84 12.74
CA GLY A 35 14.59 -13.26 13.76
C GLY A 35 13.12 -13.21 13.32
N ALA A 36 12.24 -13.02 14.29
CA ALA A 36 10.82 -12.83 14.05
C ALA A 36 10.56 -11.41 13.51
N ARG A 37 9.67 -11.29 12.51
CA ARG A 37 9.44 -10.05 11.77
C ARG A 37 7.98 -9.85 11.46
N GLY A 38 7.55 -8.59 11.50
CA GLY A 38 6.29 -8.16 10.89
C GLY A 38 6.35 -8.27 9.37
N SER A 39 5.20 -8.42 8.78
CA SER A 39 5.00 -8.57 7.34
C SER A 39 4.20 -7.41 6.79
N VAL A 40 4.55 -6.91 5.59
CA VAL A 40 3.88 -5.74 4.99
C VAL A 40 3.51 -6.03 3.54
N VAL A 41 2.25 -5.83 3.20
CA VAL A 41 1.77 -5.81 1.81
C VAL A 41 1.83 -4.36 1.31
N TRP A 42 2.59 -4.13 0.24
CA TRP A 42 2.61 -2.86 -0.49
C TRP A 42 1.66 -2.91 -1.67
N ILE A 43 0.70 -1.99 -1.75
CA ILE A 43 -0.23 -1.90 -2.86
C ILE A 43 0.23 -0.79 -3.80
N HIS A 44 0.47 -1.16 -5.07
CA HIS A 44 0.99 -0.24 -6.06
C HIS A 44 -0.04 0.80 -6.52
N HIS A 45 0.46 1.88 -7.09
CA HIS A 45 -0.33 2.99 -7.62
C HIS A 45 -0.89 2.69 -9.02
N MET A 46 -1.73 3.61 -9.54
CA MET A 46 -2.34 3.45 -10.86
C MET A 46 -1.36 3.31 -12.04
N PRO A 47 -0.19 4.00 -12.06
CA PRO A 47 0.84 3.73 -13.06
C PRO A 47 1.35 2.29 -13.08
N GLY A 48 1.10 1.53 -12.02
CA GLY A 48 1.27 0.09 -12.02
C GLY A 48 2.39 -0.43 -11.14
N TYR A 49 2.72 -1.68 -11.36
CA TYR A 49 3.74 -2.46 -10.69
C TYR A 49 5.14 -2.10 -11.24
N ASP A 50 5.57 -0.91 -10.97
CA ASP A 50 6.74 -0.28 -11.57
C ASP A 50 8.01 -0.36 -10.70
N ARG A 51 9.06 0.32 -11.14
CA ARG A 51 10.33 0.39 -10.41
C ARG A 51 10.17 1.02 -9.03
N GLU A 52 9.34 2.07 -8.90
CA GLU A 52 9.11 2.76 -7.64
C GLU A 52 8.46 1.84 -6.62
N THR A 53 7.42 1.09 -7.01
CA THR A 53 6.79 0.06 -6.18
C THR A 53 7.82 -0.94 -5.65
N LYS A 54 8.70 -1.44 -6.52
CA LYS A 54 9.75 -2.39 -6.14
C LYS A 54 10.80 -1.79 -5.20
N GLU A 55 11.12 -0.50 -5.36
CA GLU A 55 12.00 0.23 -4.44
C GLU A 55 11.40 0.34 -3.03
N PHE A 56 10.12 0.66 -2.92
CA PHE A 56 9.45 0.76 -1.64
C PHE A 56 9.37 -0.58 -0.91
N VAL A 57 9.14 -1.66 -1.62
CA VAL A 57 9.18 -3.02 -1.06
C VAL A 57 10.57 -3.36 -0.52
N ARG A 58 11.65 -3.04 -1.26
CA ARG A 58 13.03 -3.22 -0.78
C ARG A 58 13.34 -2.35 0.44
N ARG A 59 12.85 -1.12 0.48
CA ARG A 59 13.01 -0.23 1.63
C ARG A 59 12.41 -0.80 2.90
N LEU A 60 11.21 -1.40 2.82
CA LEU A 60 10.60 -2.08 3.95
C LEU A 60 11.44 -3.28 4.43
N ALA A 61 12.04 -4.03 3.49
CA ALA A 61 12.91 -5.14 3.86
C ALA A 61 14.20 -4.66 4.55
N VAL A 62 14.81 -3.56 4.09
CA VAL A 62 15.95 -2.92 4.78
C VAL A 62 15.55 -2.44 6.20
N ALA A 63 14.31 -1.97 6.38
CA ALA A 63 13.78 -1.60 7.70
C ALA A 63 13.44 -2.80 8.60
N GLY A 64 13.61 -4.04 8.09
CA GLY A 64 13.49 -5.27 8.85
C GLY A 64 12.16 -6.00 8.73
N TYR A 65 11.30 -5.64 7.77
CA TYR A 65 10.02 -6.31 7.50
C TYR A 65 10.13 -7.32 6.36
N GLN A 66 9.33 -8.37 6.36
CA GLN A 66 9.06 -9.16 5.16
C GLN A 66 8.03 -8.39 4.32
N ALA A 67 8.34 -8.09 3.07
CA ALA A 67 7.47 -7.24 2.26
C ALA A 67 7.16 -7.87 0.91
N VAL A 68 5.92 -7.68 0.43
CA VAL A 68 5.47 -8.12 -0.88
C VAL A 68 4.57 -7.09 -1.53
N ALA A 69 4.69 -6.91 -2.83
CA ALA A 69 3.72 -6.17 -3.64
C ALA A 69 3.12 -7.11 -4.69
N PRO A 70 1.82 -7.45 -4.62
CA PRO A 70 1.15 -8.16 -5.70
C PRO A 70 1.04 -7.28 -6.94
N ASN A 71 1.25 -7.85 -8.13
CA ASN A 71 0.99 -7.19 -9.39
C ASN A 71 -0.51 -7.31 -9.73
N LEU A 72 -1.28 -6.30 -9.37
CA LEU A 72 -2.73 -6.27 -9.57
C LEU A 72 -3.15 -6.31 -11.05
N TYR A 73 -2.19 -6.07 -11.96
CA TYR A 73 -2.41 -6.04 -13.40
C TYR A 73 -1.92 -7.31 -14.12
N SER A 74 -1.53 -8.33 -13.38
CA SER A 74 -1.00 -9.59 -13.93
C SER A 74 -1.95 -10.25 -14.94
N ARG A 75 -3.26 -10.08 -14.76
CA ARG A 75 -4.27 -10.74 -15.59
C ARG A 75 -4.55 -10.00 -16.90
N GLU A 76 -4.48 -8.66 -16.89
CA GLU A 76 -4.78 -7.83 -18.04
C GLU A 76 -3.65 -7.83 -19.08
N ALA A 77 -2.41 -7.93 -18.61
CA ALA A 77 -1.24 -7.90 -19.49
C ALA A 77 -0.06 -8.69 -18.88
N PRO A 78 -0.13 -10.02 -18.88
CA PRO A 78 0.93 -10.86 -18.32
C PRO A 78 2.30 -10.59 -18.97
N GLY A 79 3.30 -10.28 -18.14
CA GLY A 79 4.68 -10.04 -18.59
C GLY A 79 4.89 -8.73 -19.35
N ALA A 80 3.90 -7.86 -19.45
CA ALA A 80 4.03 -6.57 -20.12
C ALA A 80 4.86 -5.57 -19.28
N ALA A 81 5.40 -4.55 -19.97
CA ALA A 81 5.99 -3.41 -19.27
C ALA A 81 4.94 -2.71 -18.37
N PRO A 82 5.34 -2.09 -17.25
CA PRO A 82 4.40 -1.51 -16.29
C PRO A 82 3.39 -0.53 -16.91
N ASP A 83 3.83 0.35 -17.81
CA ASP A 83 2.96 1.33 -18.47
C ASP A 83 1.91 0.66 -19.38
N ASP A 84 2.29 -0.40 -20.09
CA ASP A 84 1.39 -1.16 -20.97
C ASP A 84 0.37 -1.95 -20.13
N ALA A 85 0.82 -2.56 -19.03
CA ALA A 85 -0.06 -3.27 -18.10
C ALA A 85 -1.05 -2.30 -17.43
N ALA A 86 -0.60 -1.13 -17.03
CA ALA A 86 -1.46 -0.09 -16.48
C ALA A 86 -2.48 0.43 -17.51
N ALA A 87 -2.08 0.59 -18.79
CA ALA A 87 -2.98 0.97 -19.86
C ALA A 87 -4.05 -0.10 -20.10
N ALA A 88 -3.66 -1.38 -20.15
CA ALA A 88 -4.58 -2.51 -20.32
C ALA A 88 -5.58 -2.60 -19.16
N ALA A 89 -5.12 -2.48 -17.91
CA ALA A 89 -5.99 -2.49 -16.75
C ALA A 89 -7.00 -1.34 -16.76
N ARG A 90 -6.57 -0.12 -17.13
CA ARG A 90 -7.50 1.02 -17.30
C ARG A 90 -8.52 0.77 -18.38
N ALA A 91 -8.09 0.23 -19.53
CA ALA A 91 -8.99 -0.11 -20.62
C ALA A 91 -10.03 -1.18 -20.25
N ALA A 92 -9.67 -2.10 -19.35
CA ALA A 92 -10.55 -3.10 -18.76
C ALA A 92 -11.52 -2.53 -17.70
N GLY A 93 -11.40 -1.25 -17.34
CA GLY A 93 -12.25 -0.60 -16.32
C GLY A 93 -11.65 -0.56 -14.92
N GLY A 94 -10.39 -0.94 -14.75
CA GLY A 94 -9.67 -0.99 -13.49
C GLY A 94 -9.75 -2.36 -12.81
N VAL A 95 -9.16 -2.46 -11.62
CA VAL A 95 -9.18 -3.68 -10.79
C VAL A 95 -10.45 -3.67 -9.93
N PRO A 96 -11.35 -4.67 -10.04
CA PRO A 96 -12.51 -4.77 -9.15
C PRO A 96 -12.09 -4.88 -7.68
N ASP A 97 -12.87 -4.28 -6.78
CA ASP A 97 -12.57 -4.21 -5.35
C ASP A 97 -12.46 -5.61 -4.70
N ASP A 98 -13.33 -6.54 -5.07
CA ASP A 98 -13.32 -7.94 -4.59
C ASP A 98 -12.06 -8.70 -5.05
N ARG A 99 -11.64 -8.49 -6.29
CA ARG A 99 -10.40 -9.06 -6.82
C ARG A 99 -9.18 -8.50 -6.12
N LEU A 100 -9.13 -7.19 -5.90
CA LEU A 100 -8.06 -6.55 -5.14
C LEU A 100 -7.96 -7.14 -3.73
N VAL A 101 -9.07 -7.24 -3.01
CA VAL A 101 -9.10 -7.81 -1.66
C VAL A 101 -8.61 -9.26 -1.68
N GLY A 102 -9.00 -10.06 -2.66
CA GLY A 102 -8.53 -11.45 -2.81
C GLY A 102 -7.04 -11.55 -3.12
N ASP A 103 -6.49 -10.67 -3.98
CA ASP A 103 -5.06 -10.64 -4.29
C ASP A 103 -4.22 -10.21 -3.07
N VAL A 104 -4.71 -9.25 -2.29
CA VAL A 104 -4.09 -8.83 -1.03
C VAL A 104 -4.15 -9.95 0.02
N ALA A 105 -5.27 -10.68 0.12
CA ALA A 105 -5.39 -11.83 1.00
C ALA A 105 -4.37 -12.93 0.65
N GLY A 106 -4.17 -13.23 -0.63
CA GLY A 106 -3.13 -14.14 -1.09
C GLY A 106 -1.71 -13.68 -0.75
N ALA A 107 -1.46 -12.37 -0.84
CA ALA A 107 -0.19 -11.78 -0.43
C ALA A 107 0.06 -11.92 1.09
N VAL A 108 -0.98 -11.74 1.92
CA VAL A 108 -0.92 -11.96 3.38
C VAL A 108 -0.65 -13.43 3.70
N GLU A 109 -1.34 -14.36 3.03
CA GLU A 109 -1.13 -15.81 3.21
C GLU A 109 0.32 -16.20 2.85
N HIS A 110 0.82 -15.72 1.71
CA HIS A 110 2.20 -15.94 1.30
C HIS A 110 3.19 -15.44 2.37
N LEU A 111 3.04 -14.20 2.85
CA LEU A 111 3.91 -13.64 3.89
C LEU A 111 3.84 -14.43 5.20
N GLY A 112 2.65 -14.86 5.60
CA GLY A 112 2.44 -15.66 6.82
C GLY A 112 3.08 -17.04 6.75
N SER A 113 3.30 -17.58 5.55
CA SER A 113 3.97 -18.87 5.33
C SER A 113 5.50 -18.79 5.38
N LEU A 114 6.07 -17.57 5.36
CA LEU A 114 7.52 -17.40 5.32
C LEU A 114 8.17 -17.68 6.68
N PRO A 115 9.38 -18.26 6.69
CA PRO A 115 10.16 -18.38 7.91
C PRO A 115 10.37 -17.00 8.59
N GLY A 116 10.20 -16.97 9.90
CA GLY A 116 10.38 -15.74 10.67
C GLY A 116 9.17 -14.79 10.66
N ALA A 117 8.04 -15.11 10.02
CA ALA A 117 6.82 -14.34 10.18
C ALA A 117 6.34 -14.39 11.63
N ASN A 118 6.09 -13.23 12.24
CA ASN A 118 5.63 -13.12 13.63
C ASN A 118 4.10 -13.09 13.79
N GLY A 119 3.37 -13.23 12.67
CA GLY A 119 1.90 -13.19 12.64
C GLY A 119 1.32 -11.77 12.67
N LYS A 120 2.15 -10.72 12.56
CA LYS A 120 1.72 -9.33 12.47
C LYS A 120 1.79 -8.84 11.03
N PHE A 121 0.68 -8.24 10.55
CA PHE A 121 0.54 -7.83 9.17
C PHE A 121 0.18 -6.35 9.05
N GLY A 122 0.94 -5.64 8.22
CA GLY A 122 0.64 -4.28 7.80
C GLY A 122 0.26 -4.22 6.33
N VAL A 123 -0.52 -3.20 5.97
CA VAL A 123 -0.82 -2.85 4.58
C VAL A 123 -0.49 -1.38 4.35
N ILE A 124 0.09 -1.08 3.21
CA ILE A 124 0.46 0.28 2.81
C ILE A 124 0.29 0.45 1.30
N GLY A 125 -0.07 1.64 0.89
CA GLY A 125 -0.08 2.01 -0.51
C GLY A 125 -0.04 3.52 -0.70
N HIS A 126 0.19 3.96 -1.94
CA HIS A 126 0.23 5.36 -2.29
C HIS A 126 -0.63 5.65 -3.53
N CYS A 127 -1.15 6.86 -3.67
CA CYS A 127 -2.09 7.22 -4.74
C CYS A 127 -3.32 6.29 -4.71
N SER A 128 -3.71 5.67 -5.82
CA SER A 128 -4.76 4.64 -5.81
C SER A 128 -4.46 3.47 -4.87
N GLY A 129 -3.18 3.14 -4.65
CA GLY A 129 -2.78 2.13 -3.68
C GLY A 129 -3.09 2.52 -2.23
N GLY A 130 -3.11 3.81 -1.89
CA GLY A 130 -3.57 4.30 -0.58
C GLY A 130 -5.06 4.01 -0.35
N ARG A 131 -5.91 4.32 -1.35
CA ARG A 131 -7.33 3.91 -1.35
C ARG A 131 -7.46 2.39 -1.20
N HIS A 132 -6.66 1.65 -1.92
CA HIS A 132 -6.69 0.19 -1.88
C HIS A 132 -6.19 -0.38 -0.55
N ALA A 133 -5.23 0.29 0.12
CA ALA A 133 -4.80 -0.08 1.47
C ALA A 133 -5.93 0.13 2.49
N PHE A 134 -6.67 1.24 2.39
CA PHE A 134 -7.88 1.47 3.19
C PHE A 134 -8.95 0.39 2.92
N LEU A 135 -9.24 0.09 1.65
CA LEU A 135 -10.18 -0.97 1.26
C LEU A 135 -9.80 -2.32 1.86
N ALA A 136 -8.52 -2.70 1.71
CA ALA A 136 -8.01 -3.96 2.24
C ALA A 136 -8.12 -4.01 3.78
N ALA A 137 -7.77 -2.93 4.48
CA ALA A 137 -7.87 -2.84 5.93
C ALA A 137 -9.32 -2.84 6.45
N CYS A 138 -10.27 -2.39 5.64
CA CYS A 138 -11.71 -2.48 5.94
C CYS A 138 -12.30 -3.86 5.66
N SER A 139 -11.64 -4.70 4.83
CA SER A 139 -12.18 -5.98 4.35
C SER A 139 -11.45 -7.20 4.94
N LEU A 140 -10.20 -7.03 5.37
CA LEU A 140 -9.33 -8.07 5.93
C LEU A 140 -8.83 -7.65 7.31
N THR A 141 -8.20 -8.58 8.03
CA THR A 141 -7.60 -8.29 9.33
C THR A 141 -6.13 -7.92 9.17
N PHE A 142 -5.78 -6.71 9.62
CA PHE A 142 -4.42 -6.20 9.71
C PHE A 142 -4.12 -5.69 11.12
N ASP A 143 -2.84 -5.51 11.45
CA ASP A 143 -2.38 -4.88 12.69
C ASP A 143 -2.05 -3.39 12.48
N ALA A 144 -1.83 -2.96 11.23
CA ALA A 144 -1.54 -1.58 10.87
C ALA A 144 -1.89 -1.29 9.40
N ALA A 145 -2.44 -0.12 9.12
CA ALA A 145 -2.68 0.35 7.75
C ALA A 145 -2.05 1.73 7.54
N VAL A 146 -1.45 1.94 6.36
CA VAL A 146 -0.89 3.25 5.99
C VAL A 146 -1.46 3.69 4.65
N ASP A 147 -2.04 4.87 4.62
CA ASP A 147 -2.52 5.56 3.43
C ASP A 147 -1.60 6.73 3.09
N CYS A 148 -0.90 6.63 1.98
CA CYS A 148 -0.14 7.75 1.43
C CYS A 148 -0.96 8.40 0.30
N TYR A 149 -1.61 9.52 0.60
CA TYR A 149 -2.44 10.30 -0.33
C TYR A 149 -3.40 9.45 -1.17
N GLY A 150 -4.15 8.56 -0.54
CA GLY A 150 -5.13 7.68 -1.19
C GLY A 150 -6.28 8.48 -1.81
N ALA A 151 -6.33 8.50 -3.15
CA ALA A 151 -7.36 9.21 -3.88
C ALA A 151 -8.69 8.44 -3.88
N PHE A 152 -9.81 9.17 -3.87
CA PHE A 152 -11.17 8.62 -4.05
C PHE A 152 -11.63 7.67 -2.93
N ILE A 153 -11.20 7.90 -1.69
CA ILE A 153 -11.84 7.28 -0.51
C ILE A 153 -13.17 7.99 -0.22
N VAL A 154 -13.20 9.31 -0.35
CA VAL A 154 -14.34 10.19 -0.03
C VAL A 154 -14.97 10.78 -1.28
N GLU A 155 -14.13 11.37 -2.15
CA GLU A 155 -14.59 12.10 -3.32
C GLU A 155 -14.85 11.17 -4.51
N ASP A 156 -15.80 11.58 -5.37
CA ASP A 156 -16.02 10.96 -6.66
C ASP A 156 -14.80 11.14 -7.58
N ALA A 157 -14.46 10.08 -8.29
CA ALA A 157 -13.40 10.15 -9.31
C ALA A 157 -13.89 11.00 -10.51
N PRO A 158 -13.00 11.85 -11.08
CA PRO A 158 -13.36 12.63 -12.27
C PRO A 158 -13.68 11.73 -13.47
N GLU A 159 -14.41 12.30 -14.43
CA GLU A 159 -14.71 11.63 -15.68
C GLU A 159 -13.43 11.11 -16.37
N GLY A 160 -13.50 9.91 -16.93
CA GLY A 160 -12.36 9.23 -17.58
C GLY A 160 -11.53 8.34 -16.63
N MET A 161 -11.79 8.37 -15.33
CA MET A 161 -11.18 7.42 -14.39
C MET A 161 -11.83 6.03 -14.51
N PRO A 162 -11.11 4.95 -14.12
CA PRO A 162 -11.67 3.60 -14.07
C PRO A 162 -12.95 3.55 -13.24
N LYS A 163 -13.95 2.82 -13.71
CA LYS A 163 -15.26 2.69 -13.04
C LYS A 163 -15.17 2.07 -11.64
N THR A 164 -14.09 1.35 -11.35
CA THR A 164 -13.80 0.76 -10.04
C THR A 164 -13.32 1.79 -9.01
N MET A 165 -12.98 3.03 -9.42
CA MET A 165 -12.54 4.11 -8.53
C MET A 165 -13.73 4.87 -7.94
N GLN A 166 -14.67 4.17 -7.31
CA GLN A 166 -15.79 4.77 -6.58
C GLN A 166 -15.40 5.10 -5.13
N PRO A 167 -16.04 6.09 -4.48
CA PRO A 167 -15.86 6.35 -3.06
C PRO A 167 -16.14 5.12 -2.21
N ILE A 168 -15.33 4.93 -1.16
CA ILE A 168 -15.40 3.78 -0.25
C ILE A 168 -15.49 4.16 1.23
N LEU A 169 -15.76 5.43 1.54
CA LEU A 169 -15.92 5.92 2.92
C LEU A 169 -16.93 5.07 3.72
N GLY A 170 -17.98 4.59 3.06
CA GLY A 170 -18.99 3.74 3.68
C GLY A 170 -18.45 2.43 4.28
N LEU A 171 -17.24 2.02 3.92
CA LEU A 171 -16.58 0.83 4.47
C LEU A 171 -15.80 1.12 5.76
N ALA A 172 -15.67 2.37 6.19
CA ALA A 172 -14.85 2.79 7.33
C ALA A 172 -15.17 2.06 8.65
N ALA A 173 -16.43 1.65 8.84
CA ALA A 173 -16.83 0.85 10.02
C ALA A 173 -16.09 -0.51 10.08
N GLY A 174 -15.66 -1.06 8.94
CA GLY A 174 -14.90 -2.30 8.84
C GLY A 174 -13.40 -2.17 9.13
N LEU A 175 -12.86 -0.94 9.26
CA LEU A 175 -11.42 -0.75 9.49
C LEU A 175 -10.95 -1.59 10.69
N SER A 176 -10.02 -2.51 10.44
CA SER A 176 -9.64 -3.58 11.40
C SER A 176 -8.50 -3.20 12.33
N CYS A 177 -7.76 -2.11 12.05
CA CYS A 177 -6.52 -1.76 12.73
C CYS A 177 -6.32 -0.23 12.83
N PRO A 178 -5.33 0.25 13.61
CA PRO A 178 -4.89 1.63 13.55
C PRO A 178 -4.44 2.03 12.15
N MET A 179 -4.69 3.29 11.77
CA MET A 179 -4.37 3.83 10.46
C MET A 179 -3.50 5.09 10.55
N LEU A 180 -2.41 5.12 9.78
CA LEU A 180 -1.61 6.32 9.52
C LEU A 180 -1.98 6.88 8.14
N GLY A 181 -2.33 8.17 8.07
CA GLY A 181 -2.58 8.89 6.83
C GLY A 181 -1.54 9.98 6.60
N LEU A 182 -0.96 10.03 5.39
CA LEU A 182 0.06 11.01 4.99
C LEU A 182 -0.40 11.72 3.72
N PHE A 183 -0.75 13.00 3.83
CA PHE A 183 -1.43 13.75 2.77
C PHE A 183 -0.69 15.03 2.38
N GLY A 184 -0.84 15.46 1.14
CA GLY A 184 -0.39 16.78 0.70
C GLY A 184 -1.45 17.84 0.97
N ALA A 185 -1.08 18.97 1.58
CA ALA A 185 -2.02 20.06 1.84
C ALA A 185 -2.47 20.78 0.55
N GLU A 186 -1.76 20.58 -0.56
CA GLU A 186 -2.08 21.13 -1.88
C GLU A 186 -2.57 20.05 -2.85
N ASP A 187 -2.92 18.85 -2.31
CA ASP A 187 -3.46 17.78 -3.13
C ASP A 187 -4.90 18.09 -3.55
N ARG A 188 -5.25 17.60 -4.72
CA ARG A 188 -6.58 17.72 -5.27
C ARG A 188 -7.41 16.46 -5.03
N PHE A 189 -6.76 15.30 -4.97
CA PHE A 189 -7.35 14.00 -4.73
C PHE A 189 -6.38 13.09 -3.95
N PRO A 190 -6.56 12.95 -2.60
CA PRO A 190 -7.63 13.53 -1.79
C PRO A 190 -7.45 15.03 -1.55
N SER A 191 -8.56 15.77 -1.57
CA SER A 191 -8.55 17.17 -1.17
C SER A 191 -8.38 17.31 0.35
N PRO A 192 -7.93 18.46 0.87
CA PRO A 192 -7.93 18.72 2.32
C PRO A 192 -9.30 18.52 2.97
N ASP A 193 -10.39 18.86 2.28
CA ASP A 193 -11.76 18.66 2.77
C ASP A 193 -12.13 17.17 2.79
N GLY A 194 -11.68 16.40 1.79
CA GLY A 194 -11.83 14.95 1.77
C GLY A 194 -11.08 14.27 2.91
N VAL A 195 -9.84 14.71 3.17
CA VAL A 195 -9.05 14.22 4.33
C VAL A 195 -9.76 14.55 5.64
N ALA A 196 -10.27 15.77 5.81
CA ALA A 196 -11.02 16.16 7.01
C ALA A 196 -12.32 15.34 7.18
N THR A 197 -12.98 14.99 6.07
CA THR A 197 -14.19 14.15 6.07
C THR A 197 -13.86 12.73 6.52
N LEU A 198 -12.76 12.14 6.02
CA LEU A 198 -12.29 10.81 6.44
C LEU A 198 -11.91 10.80 7.93
N ASP A 199 -11.16 11.81 8.38
CA ASP A 199 -10.77 11.99 9.79
C ASP A 199 -11.99 12.05 10.72
N ALA A 200 -12.98 12.89 10.37
CA ALA A 200 -14.22 13.02 11.12
C ALA A 200 -15.01 11.68 11.17
N GLU A 201 -15.09 10.94 10.09
CA GLU A 201 -15.79 9.66 10.05
C GLU A 201 -15.08 8.60 10.89
N LEU A 202 -13.75 8.47 10.80
CA LEU A 202 -13.00 7.55 11.63
C LEU A 202 -13.09 7.90 13.10
N THR A 203 -13.05 9.19 13.45
CA THR A 203 -13.29 9.69 14.82
C THR A 203 -14.68 9.31 15.30
N ARG A 204 -15.73 9.56 14.51
CA ARG A 204 -17.12 9.20 14.82
C ARG A 204 -17.31 7.71 15.08
N LEU A 205 -16.58 6.87 14.34
CA LEU A 205 -16.60 5.41 14.47
C LEU A 205 -15.67 4.87 15.56
N GLY A 206 -14.89 5.74 16.24
CA GLY A 206 -13.92 5.34 17.25
C GLY A 206 -12.77 4.51 16.70
N LYS A 207 -12.42 4.69 15.42
CA LYS A 207 -11.30 3.98 14.78
C LYS A 207 -9.99 4.71 15.08
N PRO A 208 -8.97 4.03 15.65
CA PRO A 208 -7.68 4.65 15.91
C PRO A 208 -7.01 5.10 14.61
N HIS A 209 -6.66 6.37 14.50
CA HIS A 209 -5.96 6.90 13.32
C HIS A 209 -5.12 8.13 13.67
N GLU A 210 -4.13 8.40 12.84
CA GLU A 210 -3.23 9.55 12.94
C GLU A 210 -3.00 10.10 11.52
N PHE A 211 -3.35 11.36 11.27
CA PHE A 211 -3.24 11.98 9.95
C PHE A 211 -2.27 13.17 9.98
N HIS A 212 -1.43 13.26 8.94
CA HIS A 212 -0.48 14.35 8.75
C HIS A 212 -0.64 14.94 7.35
N SER A 213 -0.77 16.27 7.28
CA SER A 213 -0.80 17.02 6.04
C SER A 213 0.46 17.88 5.90
N TYR A 214 1.10 17.81 4.74
CA TYR A 214 2.36 18.49 4.43
C TYR A 214 2.11 19.73 3.59
N ALA A 215 2.41 20.91 4.15
CA ALA A 215 2.34 22.17 3.42
C ALA A 215 3.33 22.17 2.23
N GLY A 216 2.93 22.72 1.10
CA GLY A 216 3.73 22.74 -0.13
C GLY A 216 3.85 21.41 -0.86
N ALA A 217 3.16 20.36 -0.36
CA ALA A 217 3.10 19.05 -1.01
C ALA A 217 1.72 18.84 -1.64
N GLY A 218 1.73 18.30 -2.85
CA GLY A 218 0.52 17.83 -3.55
C GLY A 218 0.56 16.32 -3.71
N HIS A 219 -0.20 15.81 -4.70
CA HIS A 219 -0.23 14.38 -5.01
C HIS A 219 1.14 13.84 -5.41
N SER A 220 1.45 12.60 -5.00
CA SER A 220 2.70 11.90 -5.36
C SER A 220 4.00 12.51 -4.79
N PHE A 221 3.96 13.16 -3.62
CA PHE A 221 5.13 13.79 -3.03
C PHE A 221 6.21 12.79 -2.56
N PHE A 222 5.94 11.49 -2.48
CA PHE A 222 6.93 10.43 -2.24
C PHE A 222 7.72 10.02 -3.48
N SER A 223 7.21 10.32 -4.68
CA SER A 223 7.72 9.79 -5.95
C SER A 223 8.95 10.55 -6.44
N VAL A 224 10.15 10.03 -6.16
CA VAL A 224 11.44 10.69 -6.42
C VAL A 224 11.68 11.05 -7.89
N ASP A 225 11.11 10.30 -8.82
CA ASP A 225 11.27 10.49 -10.27
C ASP A 225 10.21 11.46 -10.86
N ARG A 226 9.38 12.10 -10.00
CA ARG A 226 8.30 13.00 -10.44
C ARG A 226 8.51 14.44 -10.00
N PRO A 227 8.05 15.44 -10.78
CA PRO A 227 8.11 16.85 -10.39
C PRO A 227 7.38 17.18 -9.08
N ALA A 228 6.43 16.33 -8.70
CA ALA A 228 5.68 16.45 -7.45
C ALA A 228 6.49 16.06 -6.19
N TYR A 229 7.66 15.44 -6.35
CA TYR A 229 8.50 15.03 -5.22
C TYR A 229 8.81 16.20 -4.28
N ARG A 230 8.59 15.97 -2.98
CA ARG A 230 8.92 16.94 -1.92
C ARG A 230 9.79 16.23 -0.89
N PRO A 231 11.13 16.43 -0.96
CA PRO A 231 12.10 15.70 -0.14
C PRO A 231 11.80 15.74 1.36
N GLU A 232 11.48 16.91 1.89
CA GLU A 232 11.20 17.10 3.32
C GLU A 232 9.96 16.31 3.76
N ALA A 233 8.87 16.42 3.01
CA ALA A 233 7.65 15.69 3.27
C ALA A 233 7.86 14.16 3.14
N ALA A 234 8.58 13.72 2.11
CA ALA A 234 8.88 12.31 1.90
C ALA A 234 9.76 11.72 3.02
N VAL A 235 10.79 12.45 3.46
CA VAL A 235 11.67 12.00 4.55
C VAL A 235 10.90 11.91 5.87
N ASP A 236 10.11 12.92 6.22
CA ASP A 236 9.27 12.87 7.43
C ASP A 236 8.21 11.76 7.34
N GLY A 237 7.58 11.61 6.18
CA GLY A 237 6.60 10.56 5.94
C GLY A 237 7.18 9.17 6.15
N TRP A 238 8.37 8.88 5.61
CA TRP A 238 9.04 7.61 5.85
C TRP A 238 9.40 7.40 7.33
N ARG A 239 9.86 8.43 8.02
CA ARG A 239 10.14 8.36 9.46
C ARG A 239 8.88 7.98 10.25
N ARG A 240 7.72 8.53 9.88
CA ARG A 240 6.43 8.19 10.51
C ARG A 240 5.99 6.77 10.19
N ILE A 241 6.12 6.33 8.93
CA ILE A 241 5.84 4.94 8.52
C ILE A 241 6.69 3.97 9.34
N ASP A 242 8.00 4.22 9.43
CA ASP A 242 8.93 3.37 10.20
C ASP A 242 8.55 3.31 11.69
N ALA A 243 8.23 4.43 12.32
CA ALA A 243 7.79 4.50 13.71
C ALA A 243 6.44 3.80 13.95
N PHE A 244 5.49 3.99 13.05
CA PHE A 244 4.17 3.41 13.12
C PHE A 244 4.22 1.88 12.97
N PHE A 245 4.91 1.37 11.97
CA PHE A 245 5.09 -0.07 11.80
C PHE A 245 5.94 -0.69 12.93
N ALA A 246 6.93 0.04 13.46
CA ALA A 246 7.67 -0.43 14.62
C ALA A 246 6.77 -0.62 15.85
N THR A 247 5.79 0.25 16.04
CA THR A 247 4.83 0.17 17.16
C THR A 247 3.87 -1.01 17.02
N HIS A 248 3.41 -1.30 15.82
CA HIS A 248 2.31 -2.23 15.60
C HIS A 248 2.74 -3.61 15.06
N LEU A 249 3.90 -3.70 14.39
CA LEU A 249 4.33 -4.93 13.70
C LEU A 249 5.57 -5.58 14.32
N LYS A 250 6.37 -4.86 15.13
CA LYS A 250 7.49 -5.47 15.86
C LYS A 250 6.95 -5.97 17.20
N GLY A 251 7.05 -7.27 17.41
CA GLY A 251 6.75 -7.91 18.68
C GLY A 251 7.95 -7.89 19.62
#